data_c8d1f06356424607f2fd920a92bdfe6f
#
_entry.id   c8d1f06356424607f2fd920a92bdfe6f
#
_cell.length_a   1.000
_cell.length_b   1.000
_cell.length_c   1.000
_cell.angle_alpha   90.00
_cell.angle_beta   90.00
_cell.angle_gamma   90.00
#
_symmetry.space_group_name_H-M   'P 1'
#
loop_
_entity.id
_entity.type
_entity.pdbx_description
1 polymer ?
#
loop_
_entity_poly.entity_id
_entity_poly.type
_entity_poly.pdbx_seq_one_letter_code
_entity_poly.pdbx_strand_id
1 'polypeptide(L)'
;MNERVKILPSVCALDCPDACALEIKVEEGKVTGLAGAAGHPVTRGFACVKTARYPERQEQADRLLVPLKRVGRKGEGRFEEVDWETALDAIAARLREILAAHGPQSVLPYHYGGTMGILEGESPRAFFRALGALELDQTICATTGSAAWEANYGPWKVGTDPEELVHARAIVLWGINVLRSHSHLAPFLTEARRRGARILHVDPYRNETSRFADEHWQIRVGTDAADRQGDGGA
;
A
#
# COMPACT_ATOMS: atom_id res chain seq x y z
N MET A 1 30.55 4.97 24.80
CA MET A 1 29.60 4.61 23.70
C MET A 1 29.09 5.93 23.13
N ASN A 2 29.23 6.10 21.83
CA ASN A 2 28.99 7.39 21.17
C ASN A 2 27.47 7.68 21.23
N GLU A 3 27.04 8.63 22.07
CA GLU A 3 25.64 9.04 22.25
C GLU A 3 24.96 9.60 20.96
N ARG A 4 25.71 9.67 19.86
CA ARG A 4 25.27 10.28 18.60
C ARG A 4 24.52 9.35 17.67
N VAL A 5 24.58 8.03 17.89
CA VAL A 5 23.92 7.03 17.03
C VAL A 5 22.87 6.29 17.83
N LYS A 6 21.62 6.31 17.36
CA LYS A 6 20.51 5.58 17.97
C LYS A 6 19.88 4.64 16.93
N ILE A 7 19.55 3.43 17.36
CA ILE A 7 18.69 2.51 16.61
C ILE A 7 17.33 2.53 17.27
N LEU A 8 16.31 2.92 16.53
CA LEU A 8 14.95 3.04 17.03
C LEU A 8 14.01 2.06 16.30
N PRO A 9 13.11 1.39 17.02
CA PRO A 9 12.10 0.56 16.37
C PRO A 9 11.11 1.43 15.59
N SER A 10 10.65 0.91 14.47
CA SER A 10 9.65 1.55 13.62
C SER A 10 8.83 0.49 12.88
N VAL A 11 7.84 0.94 12.11
CA VAL A 11 7.02 0.10 11.25
C VAL A 11 6.98 0.67 9.84
N CYS A 12 6.78 -0.21 8.86
CA CYS A 12 6.56 0.23 7.49
C CYS A 12 5.19 0.88 7.36
N ALA A 13 5.16 2.05 6.72
CA ALA A 13 3.93 2.81 6.51
C ALA A 13 3.20 2.44 5.19
N LEU A 14 3.68 1.47 4.43
CA LEU A 14 3.01 1.05 3.19
C LEU A 14 1.86 0.09 3.50
N ASP A 15 0.80 0.22 2.70
CA ASP A 15 -0.30 -0.73 2.64
C ASP A 15 0.16 -2.02 1.94
N CYS A 16 0.68 -2.94 2.73
CA CYS A 16 1.29 -4.19 2.25
C CYS A 16 1.06 -5.28 3.30
N PRO A 17 0.70 -6.52 2.86
CA PRO A 17 0.46 -7.63 3.78
C PRO A 17 1.65 -8.03 4.63
N ASP A 18 2.88 -7.65 4.22
CA ASP A 18 4.11 -7.97 4.97
C ASP A 18 4.16 -7.33 6.37
N ALA A 19 3.45 -6.21 6.60
CA ALA A 19 3.36 -5.51 7.88
C ALA A 19 4.73 -5.37 8.58
N CYS A 20 5.76 -4.95 7.85
CA CYS A 20 7.15 -5.02 8.27
C CYS A 20 7.46 -4.20 9.52
N ALA A 21 8.09 -4.82 10.51
CA ALA A 21 8.81 -4.13 11.57
C ALA A 21 10.16 -3.66 11.06
N LEU A 22 10.54 -2.44 11.40
CA LEU A 22 11.73 -1.78 10.91
C LEU A 22 12.62 -1.32 12.06
N GLU A 23 13.89 -1.14 11.76
CA GLU A 23 14.87 -0.47 12.59
C GLU A 23 15.42 0.74 11.85
N ILE A 24 15.33 1.92 12.45
CA ILE A 24 15.87 3.15 11.88
C ILE A 24 17.11 3.60 12.63
N LYS A 25 18.15 3.94 11.87
CA LYS A 25 19.38 4.51 12.41
C LYS A 25 19.25 6.04 12.39
N VAL A 26 19.42 6.65 13.54
CA VAL A 26 19.39 8.11 13.71
C VAL A 26 20.77 8.58 14.17
N GLU A 27 21.35 9.51 13.45
CA GLU A 27 22.60 10.18 13.77
C GLU A 27 22.37 11.69 13.77
N GLU A 28 22.73 12.34 14.87
CA GLU A 28 22.58 13.81 15.02
C GLU A 28 21.18 14.34 14.66
N GLY A 29 20.13 13.56 14.99
CA GLY A 29 18.75 13.93 14.74
C GLY A 29 18.24 13.61 13.33
N LYS A 30 19.08 13.06 12.45
CA LYS A 30 18.70 12.68 11.08
C LYS A 30 18.61 11.17 10.94
N VAL A 31 17.68 10.71 10.13
CA VAL A 31 17.58 9.30 9.74
C VAL A 31 18.62 8.98 8.68
N THR A 32 19.64 8.20 9.05
CA THR A 32 20.76 7.86 8.16
C THR A 32 20.70 6.43 7.64
N GLY A 33 19.78 5.61 8.14
CA GLY A 33 19.62 4.25 7.68
C GLY A 33 18.28 3.64 8.08
N LEU A 34 17.88 2.61 7.34
CA LEU A 34 16.68 1.86 7.57
C LEU A 34 16.93 0.39 7.20
N ALA A 35 16.56 -0.51 8.10
CA ALA A 35 16.63 -1.96 7.90
C ALA A 35 15.33 -2.62 8.36
N GLY A 36 15.10 -3.86 7.96
CA GLY A 36 14.07 -4.69 8.57
C GLY A 36 14.51 -5.15 9.96
N ALA A 37 13.57 -5.27 10.91
CA ALA A 37 13.86 -5.84 12.21
C ALA A 37 14.19 -7.33 12.09
N ALA A 38 15.38 -7.73 12.53
CA ALA A 38 15.87 -9.09 12.37
C ALA A 38 15.04 -10.13 13.16
N GLY A 39 14.51 -9.75 14.31
CA GLY A 39 13.68 -10.60 15.16
C GLY A 39 12.21 -10.74 14.69
N HIS A 40 11.78 -10.02 13.67
CA HIS A 40 10.40 -10.12 13.17
C HIS A 40 10.26 -11.33 12.22
N PRO A 41 9.27 -12.21 12.42
CA PRO A 41 9.18 -13.49 11.70
C PRO A 41 9.04 -13.35 10.17
N VAL A 42 8.38 -12.31 9.70
CA VAL A 42 8.19 -12.04 8.27
C VAL A 42 9.32 -11.17 7.71
N THR A 43 9.69 -10.09 8.40
CA THR A 43 10.68 -9.12 7.92
C THR A 43 12.10 -9.68 7.86
N ARG A 44 12.53 -10.42 8.90
CA ARG A 44 13.82 -11.16 8.98
C ARG A 44 15.05 -10.31 8.61
N GLY A 45 15.09 -9.05 9.06
CA GLY A 45 16.22 -8.13 8.78
C GLY A 45 16.22 -7.49 7.39
N PHE A 46 15.26 -7.82 6.54
CA PHE A 46 15.20 -7.36 5.17
C PHE A 46 14.17 -6.23 5.00
N ALA A 47 14.57 -5.12 4.40
CA ALA A 47 13.67 -4.06 3.96
C ALA A 47 13.56 -4.08 2.42
N CYS A 48 12.35 -4.09 1.88
CA CYS A 48 12.14 -4.10 0.44
C CYS A 48 12.59 -2.78 -0.21
N VAL A 49 12.82 -2.80 -1.51
CA VAL A 49 13.31 -1.63 -2.28
C VAL A 49 12.44 -0.39 -2.16
N LYS A 50 11.15 -0.55 -1.87
CA LYS A 50 10.21 0.57 -1.70
C LYS A 50 10.48 1.32 -0.40
N THR A 51 10.75 0.60 0.68
CA THR A 51 10.93 1.14 2.03
C THR A 51 12.38 1.52 2.32
N ALA A 52 13.35 0.76 1.81
CA ALA A 52 14.77 0.98 2.06
C ALA A 52 15.24 2.41 1.68
N ARG A 53 14.56 3.06 0.74
CA ARG A 53 14.88 4.41 0.27
C ARG A 53 14.09 5.54 0.94
N TYR A 54 13.36 5.27 2.01
CA TYR A 54 12.62 6.31 2.74
C TYR A 54 13.51 7.42 3.33
N PRO A 55 14.71 7.14 3.87
CA PRO A 55 15.60 8.21 4.31
C PRO A 55 15.95 9.18 3.19
N GLU A 56 16.28 8.68 2.00
CA GLU A 56 16.56 9.51 0.82
C GLU A 56 15.38 10.40 0.45
N ARG A 57 14.15 9.86 0.49
CA ARG A 57 12.93 10.61 0.18
C ARG A 57 12.68 11.74 1.18
N GLN A 58 13.03 11.56 2.45
CA GLN A 58 12.87 12.61 3.46
C GLN A 58 13.81 13.79 3.27
N GLU A 59 15.01 13.52 2.77
CA GLU A 59 16.08 14.50 2.60
C GLU A 59 16.19 15.03 1.15
N GLN A 60 15.24 14.72 0.28
CA GLN A 60 15.24 15.21 -1.11
C GLN A 60 15.14 16.74 -1.15
N ALA A 61 15.96 17.36 -2.00
CA ALA A 61 16.02 18.82 -2.14
C ALA A 61 14.72 19.46 -2.69
N ASP A 62 13.94 18.67 -3.43
CA ASP A 62 12.64 19.09 -4.01
C ASP A 62 11.44 18.69 -3.14
N ARG A 63 11.69 18.24 -1.89
CA ARG A 63 10.62 17.96 -0.95
C ARG A 63 9.86 19.24 -0.61
N LEU A 64 8.52 19.19 -0.73
CA LEU A 64 7.65 20.28 -0.32
C LEU A 64 7.64 20.42 1.20
N LEU A 65 8.08 21.55 1.71
CA LEU A 65 8.13 21.88 3.14
C LEU A 65 7.03 22.85 3.57
N VAL A 66 6.40 23.51 2.60
CA VAL A 66 5.34 24.50 2.79
C VAL A 66 4.21 24.24 1.79
N PRO A 67 2.97 24.69 2.06
CA PRO A 67 1.88 24.61 1.12
C PRO A 67 2.17 25.36 -0.18
N LEU A 68 1.65 24.84 -1.30
CA LEU A 68 1.74 25.47 -2.61
C LEU A 68 0.35 25.88 -3.09
N LYS A 69 0.18 27.15 -3.46
CA LYS A 69 -1.01 27.68 -4.08
C LYS A 69 -0.83 27.85 -5.58
N ARG A 70 -1.76 27.31 -6.36
CA ARG A 70 -1.71 27.47 -7.82
C ARG A 70 -2.03 28.90 -8.22
N VAL A 71 -1.17 29.52 -9.04
CA VAL A 71 -1.30 30.90 -9.55
C VAL A 71 -1.54 30.98 -11.06
N GLY A 72 -1.51 29.86 -11.75
CA GLY A 72 -1.80 29.77 -13.20
C GLY A 72 -3.08 29.02 -13.51
N ARG A 73 -3.36 28.86 -14.80
CA ARG A 73 -4.44 27.99 -15.26
C ARG A 73 -4.16 26.54 -14.86
N LYS A 74 -5.21 25.74 -14.74
CA LYS A 74 -5.07 24.30 -14.53
C LYS A 74 -4.26 23.70 -15.68
N GLY A 75 -3.18 22.99 -15.36
CA GLY A 75 -2.26 22.36 -16.33
C GLY A 75 -0.99 23.15 -16.61
N GLU A 76 -0.89 24.42 -16.26
CA GLU A 76 0.34 25.22 -16.43
C GLU A 76 1.46 24.85 -15.45
N GLY A 77 1.15 24.17 -14.35
CA GLY A 77 2.15 23.78 -13.35
C GLY A 77 2.76 24.95 -12.55
N ARG A 78 2.09 26.09 -12.52
CA ARG A 78 2.59 27.32 -11.83
C ARG A 78 2.01 27.41 -10.43
N PHE A 79 2.91 27.47 -9.45
CA PHE A 79 2.57 27.53 -8.02
C PHE A 79 3.44 28.58 -7.34
N GLU A 80 2.95 29.14 -6.23
CA GLU A 80 3.68 29.96 -5.28
C GLU A 80 3.64 29.32 -3.89
N GLU A 81 4.70 29.50 -3.12
CA GLU A 81 4.74 29.09 -1.72
C GLU A 81 3.88 30.02 -0.88
N VAL A 82 3.11 29.45 0.03
CA VAL A 82 2.30 30.19 1.01
C VAL A 82 2.49 29.56 2.40
N ASP A 83 2.21 30.34 3.44
CA ASP A 83 2.16 29.80 4.79
C ASP A 83 0.88 28.96 5.04
N TRP A 84 0.88 28.23 6.14
CA TRP A 84 -0.24 27.36 6.51
C TRP A 84 -1.53 28.14 6.81
N GLU A 85 -1.44 29.32 7.43
CA GLU A 85 -2.59 30.18 7.72
C GLU A 85 -3.27 30.61 6.42
N THR A 86 -2.49 31.13 5.47
CA THR A 86 -2.98 31.53 4.15
C THR A 86 -3.62 30.36 3.39
N ALA A 87 -3.02 29.16 3.45
CA ALA A 87 -3.56 27.99 2.79
C ALA A 87 -4.89 27.55 3.41
N LEU A 88 -4.96 27.47 4.75
CA LEU A 88 -6.16 27.04 5.47
C LEU A 88 -7.30 28.06 5.32
N ASP A 89 -7.00 29.34 5.40
CA ASP A 89 -8.00 30.41 5.20
C ASP A 89 -8.60 30.38 3.78
N ALA A 90 -7.76 30.17 2.77
CA ALA A 90 -8.23 30.08 1.39
C ALA A 90 -9.14 28.84 1.19
N ILE A 91 -8.79 27.68 1.78
CA ILE A 91 -9.60 26.45 1.74
C ILE A 91 -10.93 26.69 2.48
N ALA A 92 -10.88 27.24 3.69
CA ALA A 92 -12.07 27.49 4.51
C ALA A 92 -13.02 28.48 3.85
N ALA A 93 -12.50 29.56 3.29
CA ALA A 93 -13.30 30.56 2.55
C ALA A 93 -14.01 29.89 1.36
N ARG A 94 -13.28 29.10 0.56
CA ARG A 94 -13.86 28.41 -0.59
C ARG A 94 -14.91 27.37 -0.21
N LEU A 95 -14.69 26.62 0.84
CA LEU A 95 -15.69 25.69 1.36
C LEU A 95 -16.97 26.43 1.81
N ARG A 96 -16.85 27.53 2.56
CA ARG A 96 -18.01 28.33 2.99
C ARG A 96 -18.80 28.86 1.79
N GLU A 97 -18.15 29.36 0.75
CA GLU A 97 -18.80 29.77 -0.49
C GLU A 97 -19.61 28.65 -1.15
N ILE A 98 -18.99 27.46 -1.29
CA ILE A 98 -19.63 26.30 -1.89
C ILE A 98 -20.83 25.85 -1.06
N LEU A 99 -20.68 25.75 0.26
CA LEU A 99 -21.74 25.36 1.18
C LEU A 99 -22.92 26.33 1.15
N ALA A 100 -22.64 27.65 1.09
CA ALA A 100 -23.67 28.66 1.01
C ALA A 100 -24.42 28.65 -0.33
N ALA A 101 -23.72 28.43 -1.45
CA ALA A 101 -24.29 28.43 -2.79
C ALA A 101 -25.03 27.16 -3.18
N HIS A 102 -24.52 25.99 -2.74
CA HIS A 102 -24.92 24.68 -3.26
C HIS A 102 -25.29 23.65 -2.19
N GLY A 103 -25.17 24.02 -0.90
CA GLY A 103 -25.41 23.12 0.23
C GLY A 103 -24.27 22.10 0.45
N PRO A 104 -24.28 21.42 1.60
CA PRO A 104 -23.19 20.54 2.02
C PRO A 104 -23.03 19.29 1.15
N GLN A 105 -24.11 18.82 0.54
CA GLN A 105 -24.07 17.63 -0.33
C GLN A 105 -23.40 17.89 -1.68
N SER A 106 -23.03 19.15 -2.00
CA SER A 106 -22.18 19.48 -3.15
C SER A 106 -20.71 19.10 -2.95
N VAL A 107 -20.30 18.77 -1.72
CA VAL A 107 -18.95 18.37 -1.36
C VAL A 107 -18.90 16.83 -1.23
N LEU A 108 -18.08 16.22 -2.09
CA LEU A 108 -17.76 14.79 -1.99
C LEU A 108 -16.28 14.63 -1.61
N PRO A 109 -15.98 14.26 -0.37
CA PRO A 109 -14.61 13.95 0.03
C PRO A 109 -14.19 12.63 -0.63
N TYR A 110 -13.22 12.71 -1.53
CA TYR A 110 -12.65 11.53 -2.17
C TYR A 110 -11.39 11.11 -1.42
N HIS A 111 -11.52 10.07 -0.63
CA HIS A 111 -10.43 9.46 0.13
C HIS A 111 -10.58 7.95 0.04
N TYR A 112 -9.55 7.24 -0.18
CA TYR A 112 -9.53 5.78 -0.17
C TYR A 112 -8.22 5.27 -0.78
N GLY A 113 -7.55 4.40 -0.07
CA GLY A 113 -6.38 3.69 -0.55
C GLY A 113 -5.09 4.03 0.18
N GLY A 114 -4.12 3.17 0.01
CA GLY A 114 -2.80 3.30 0.58
C GLY A 114 -2.79 3.19 2.10
N THR A 115 -1.76 3.77 2.67
CA THR A 115 -1.54 3.79 4.12
C THR A 115 -2.55 4.70 4.79
N MET A 116 -3.46 4.11 5.52
CA MET A 116 -4.45 4.83 6.31
C MET A 116 -4.31 4.44 7.78
N GLY A 117 -3.55 5.23 8.53
CA GLY A 117 -3.59 5.18 9.99
C GLY A 117 -4.96 5.61 10.52
N ILE A 118 -5.27 5.28 11.76
CA ILE A 118 -6.57 5.62 12.36
C ILE A 118 -6.80 7.13 12.33
N LEU A 119 -5.79 7.93 12.64
CA LEU A 119 -5.92 9.39 12.66
C LEU A 119 -6.08 9.96 11.24
N GLU A 120 -5.28 9.51 10.28
CA GLU A 120 -5.34 9.98 8.90
C GLU A 120 -6.65 9.55 8.21
N GLY A 121 -7.18 8.39 8.52
CA GLY A 121 -8.43 7.87 7.95
C GLY A 121 -9.69 8.49 8.56
N GLU A 122 -9.75 8.59 9.89
CA GLU A 122 -10.99 8.97 10.59
C GLU A 122 -11.13 10.48 10.81
N SER A 123 -10.04 11.24 10.99
CA SER A 123 -10.13 12.70 11.19
C SER A 123 -10.78 13.42 10.01
N PRO A 124 -10.38 13.18 8.75
CA PRO A 124 -11.06 13.80 7.60
C PRO A 124 -12.53 13.40 7.49
N ARG A 125 -12.87 12.13 7.78
CA ARG A 125 -14.26 11.66 7.76
C ARG A 125 -15.11 12.39 8.79
N ALA A 126 -14.62 12.52 10.02
CA ALA A 126 -15.32 13.26 11.08
C ALA A 126 -15.56 14.72 10.69
N PHE A 127 -14.56 15.38 10.11
CA PHE A 127 -14.69 16.75 9.62
C PHE A 127 -15.77 16.89 8.54
N PHE A 128 -15.74 16.07 7.51
CA PHE A 128 -16.71 16.14 6.41
C PHE A 128 -18.12 15.73 6.82
N ARG A 129 -18.27 14.78 7.75
CA ARG A 129 -19.56 14.47 8.38
C ARG A 129 -20.13 15.65 9.14
N ALA A 130 -19.31 16.35 9.92
CA ALA A 130 -19.71 17.53 10.64
C ALA A 130 -20.16 18.68 9.69
N LEU A 131 -19.63 18.76 8.48
CA LEU A 131 -20.08 19.66 7.43
C LEU A 131 -21.39 19.23 6.76
N GLY A 132 -21.85 17.99 6.97
CA GLY A 132 -22.98 17.41 6.24
C GLY A 132 -22.69 17.05 4.79
N ALA A 133 -21.41 16.86 4.43
CA ALA A 133 -20.97 16.45 3.10
C ALA A 133 -21.43 15.04 2.76
N LEU A 134 -21.35 14.66 1.48
CA LEU A 134 -21.58 13.28 1.05
C LEU A 134 -20.51 12.35 1.63
N GLU A 135 -20.86 11.08 1.78
CA GLU A 135 -19.88 10.02 2.07
C GLU A 135 -19.55 9.22 0.81
N LEU A 136 -18.27 8.90 0.66
CA LEU A 136 -17.81 7.99 -0.39
C LEU A 136 -18.08 6.55 0.06
N ASP A 137 -18.83 5.80 -0.74
CA ASP A 137 -18.96 4.35 -0.56
C ASP A 137 -17.69 3.65 -1.04
N GLN A 138 -16.98 3.01 -0.11
CA GLN A 138 -15.66 2.40 -0.35
C GLN A 138 -15.79 0.97 -0.91
N THR A 139 -16.36 0.82 -2.09
CA THR A 139 -16.70 -0.47 -2.71
C THR A 139 -15.76 -0.95 -3.81
N ILE A 140 -14.90 -0.09 -4.33
CA ILE A 140 -14.16 -0.34 -5.58
C ILE A 140 -13.07 -1.42 -5.44
N CYS A 141 -12.32 -1.44 -4.36
CA CYS A 141 -11.13 -2.29 -4.22
C CYS A 141 -11.40 -3.55 -3.38
N ALA A 142 -11.50 -3.39 -2.06
CA ALA A 142 -11.52 -4.51 -1.12
C ALA A 142 -12.89 -5.18 -0.96
N THR A 143 -13.98 -4.46 -1.11
CA THR A 143 -15.33 -4.97 -0.78
C THR A 143 -15.74 -6.13 -1.68
N THR A 144 -15.46 -6.06 -2.97
CA THR A 144 -15.75 -7.16 -3.91
C THR A 144 -14.93 -8.41 -3.56
N GLY A 145 -13.64 -8.24 -3.28
CA GLY A 145 -12.77 -9.32 -2.84
C GLY A 145 -13.21 -9.90 -1.49
N SER A 146 -13.61 -9.05 -0.55
CA SER A 146 -14.15 -9.47 0.76
C SER A 146 -15.42 -10.31 0.61
N ALA A 147 -16.38 -9.87 -0.19
CA ALA A 147 -17.61 -10.59 -0.43
C ALA A 147 -17.36 -11.99 -1.06
N ALA A 148 -16.44 -12.06 -2.03
CA ALA A 148 -16.05 -13.33 -2.64
C ALA A 148 -15.36 -14.26 -1.64
N TRP A 149 -14.47 -13.70 -0.80
CA TRP A 149 -13.77 -14.45 0.24
C TRP A 149 -14.76 -15.02 1.28
N GLU A 150 -15.63 -14.17 1.81
CA GLU A 150 -16.62 -14.57 2.81
C GLU A 150 -17.58 -15.65 2.30
N ALA A 151 -17.97 -15.56 1.03
CA ALA A 151 -18.84 -16.56 0.40
C ALA A 151 -18.17 -17.94 0.25
N ASN A 152 -16.83 -18.01 0.11
CA ASN A 152 -16.10 -19.25 -0.15
C ASN A 152 -15.38 -19.80 1.09
N TYR A 153 -14.88 -18.92 1.98
CA TYR A 153 -13.96 -19.31 3.06
C TYR A 153 -14.41 -18.84 4.44
N GLY A 154 -15.47 -18.03 4.54
CA GLY A 154 -15.93 -17.48 5.81
C GLY A 154 -15.28 -16.10 6.11
N PRO A 155 -15.07 -15.74 7.39
CA PRO A 155 -14.73 -14.39 7.78
C PRO A 155 -13.52 -13.82 7.04
N TRP A 156 -13.65 -12.58 6.58
CA TRP A 156 -12.61 -11.83 5.91
C TRP A 156 -11.36 -11.68 6.79
N LYS A 157 -10.19 -11.78 6.18
CA LYS A 157 -8.88 -11.67 6.83
C LYS A 157 -8.49 -12.82 7.76
N VAL A 158 -9.13 -13.96 7.66
CA VAL A 158 -8.70 -15.18 8.33
C VAL A 158 -7.92 -16.05 7.34
N GLY A 159 -6.71 -16.41 7.68
CA GLY A 159 -5.86 -17.31 6.90
C GLY A 159 -4.65 -16.65 6.24
N THR A 160 -3.85 -17.46 5.60
CA THR A 160 -2.59 -17.16 4.92
C THR A 160 -1.49 -16.60 5.86
N ASP A 161 -0.97 -17.47 6.70
CA ASP A 161 0.29 -17.21 7.38
C ASP A 161 1.45 -17.48 6.40
N PRO A 162 2.31 -16.49 6.11
CA PRO A 162 3.47 -16.69 5.24
C PRO A 162 4.39 -17.82 5.70
N GLU A 163 4.50 -18.06 7.01
CA GLU A 163 5.35 -19.08 7.59
C GLU A 163 4.85 -20.50 7.25
N GLU A 164 3.55 -20.68 7.06
CA GLU A 164 2.95 -21.96 6.67
C GLU A 164 3.24 -22.37 5.21
N LEU A 165 3.61 -21.43 4.35
CA LEU A 165 3.93 -21.72 2.96
C LEU A 165 5.05 -22.74 2.79
N VAL A 166 5.99 -22.80 3.73
CA VAL A 166 7.11 -23.75 3.68
C VAL A 166 6.69 -25.21 3.81
N HIS A 167 5.46 -25.47 4.25
CA HIS A 167 4.87 -26.80 4.39
C HIS A 167 4.00 -27.20 3.19
N ALA A 168 3.74 -26.28 2.27
CA ALA A 168 2.94 -26.53 1.09
C ALA A 168 3.70 -27.44 0.09
N ARG A 169 2.96 -28.30 -0.63
CA ARG A 169 3.47 -29.09 -1.76
C ARG A 169 3.22 -28.44 -3.11
N ALA A 170 2.19 -27.61 -3.19
CA ALA A 170 1.82 -26.83 -4.36
C ALA A 170 1.37 -25.44 -3.92
N ILE A 171 1.83 -24.41 -4.62
CA ILE A 171 1.51 -23.01 -4.35
C ILE A 171 1.06 -22.38 -5.66
N VAL A 172 -0.13 -21.78 -5.65
CA VAL A 172 -0.67 -21.03 -6.78
C VAL A 172 -0.58 -19.55 -6.47
N LEU A 173 0.18 -18.82 -7.27
CA LEU A 173 0.28 -17.37 -7.24
C LEU A 173 -0.62 -16.81 -8.34
N TRP A 174 -1.80 -16.29 -7.99
CA TRP A 174 -2.81 -15.88 -8.94
C TRP A 174 -2.97 -14.36 -8.96
N GLY A 175 -2.67 -13.73 -10.11
CA GLY A 175 -2.80 -12.28 -10.29
C GLY A 175 -1.93 -11.44 -9.36
N ILE A 176 -0.76 -11.94 -8.96
CA ILE A 176 0.11 -11.28 -8.00
C ILE A 176 1.57 -11.22 -8.48
N ASN A 177 2.17 -10.04 -8.44
CA ASN A 177 3.61 -9.90 -8.60
C ASN A 177 4.27 -9.88 -7.20
N VAL A 178 4.52 -11.06 -6.64
CA VAL A 178 5.08 -11.24 -5.29
C VAL A 178 6.36 -10.45 -5.08
N LEU A 179 7.27 -10.50 -6.06
CA LEU A 179 8.59 -9.85 -5.92
C LEU A 179 8.51 -8.33 -5.86
N ARG A 180 7.38 -7.73 -6.25
CA ARG A 180 7.15 -6.28 -6.20
C ARG A 180 6.16 -5.85 -5.11
N SER A 181 5.06 -6.55 -4.98
CA SER A 181 3.97 -6.16 -4.09
C SER A 181 4.02 -6.80 -2.71
N HIS A 182 4.64 -8.00 -2.59
CA HIS A 182 4.69 -8.80 -1.36
C HIS A 182 6.07 -9.46 -1.21
N SER A 183 7.12 -8.62 -1.17
CA SER A 183 8.51 -9.08 -1.35
C SER A 183 8.99 -10.06 -0.28
N HIS A 184 8.47 -9.97 0.95
CA HIS A 184 8.85 -10.87 2.05
C HIS A 184 8.27 -12.27 1.91
N LEU A 185 7.35 -12.50 0.97
CA LEU A 185 6.93 -13.86 0.63
C LEU A 185 8.02 -14.65 -0.11
N ALA A 186 8.91 -13.97 -0.84
CA ALA A 186 9.91 -14.62 -1.67
C ALA A 186 10.84 -15.59 -0.91
N PRO A 187 11.35 -15.28 0.28
CA PRO A 187 12.12 -16.22 1.09
C PRO A 187 11.33 -17.49 1.45
N PHE A 188 10.05 -17.36 1.79
CA PHE A 188 9.20 -18.51 2.14
C PHE A 188 8.92 -19.38 0.92
N LEU A 189 8.64 -18.77 -0.22
CA LEU A 189 8.46 -19.48 -1.49
C LEU A 189 9.75 -20.21 -1.90
N THR A 190 10.90 -19.60 -1.71
CA THR A 190 12.20 -20.21 -1.98
C THR A 190 12.44 -21.42 -1.09
N GLU A 191 12.11 -21.32 0.19
CA GLU A 191 12.23 -22.42 1.13
C GLU A 191 11.24 -23.56 0.80
N ALA A 192 9.97 -23.22 0.52
CA ALA A 192 8.98 -24.21 0.09
C ALA A 192 9.46 -25.00 -1.14
N ARG A 193 10.00 -24.29 -2.14
CA ARG A 193 10.55 -24.90 -3.36
C ARG A 193 11.73 -25.82 -3.06
N ARG A 194 12.65 -25.42 -2.17
CA ARG A 194 13.74 -26.30 -1.72
C ARG A 194 13.25 -27.59 -1.04
N ARG A 195 12.07 -27.53 -0.42
CA ARG A 195 11.40 -28.69 0.18
C ARG A 195 10.56 -29.49 -0.81
N GLY A 196 10.56 -29.12 -2.08
CA GLY A 196 9.88 -29.85 -3.15
C GLY A 196 8.50 -29.31 -3.54
N ALA A 197 8.10 -28.15 -3.04
CA ALA A 197 6.88 -27.50 -3.50
C ALA A 197 6.98 -27.07 -4.96
N ARG A 198 5.89 -27.25 -5.71
CA ARG A 198 5.73 -26.69 -7.06
C ARG A 198 5.01 -25.36 -6.98
N ILE A 199 5.48 -24.38 -7.74
CA ILE A 199 4.93 -23.03 -7.79
C ILE A 199 4.36 -22.77 -9.18
N LEU A 200 3.05 -22.55 -9.26
CA LEU A 200 2.33 -22.12 -10.44
C LEU A 200 2.04 -20.63 -10.34
N HIS A 201 2.34 -19.87 -11.39
CA HIS A 201 1.96 -18.48 -11.50
C HIS A 201 0.90 -18.31 -12.59
N VAL A 202 -0.27 -17.81 -12.22
CA VAL A 202 -1.38 -17.50 -13.14
C VAL A 202 -1.48 -15.99 -13.27
N ASP A 203 -1.16 -15.44 -14.45
CA ASP A 203 -1.12 -14.00 -14.67
C ASP A 203 -1.21 -13.70 -16.17
N PRO A 204 -1.96 -12.67 -16.61
CA PRO A 204 -2.09 -12.34 -18.03
C PRO A 204 -0.80 -11.87 -18.69
N TYR A 205 0.22 -11.46 -17.92
CA TYR A 205 1.52 -11.10 -18.48
C TYR A 205 2.69 -11.72 -17.70
N ARG A 206 3.79 -11.89 -18.40
CA ARG A 206 5.01 -12.47 -17.83
C ARG A 206 5.82 -11.41 -17.09
N ASN A 207 5.97 -11.56 -15.78
CA ASN A 207 6.71 -10.67 -14.89
C ASN A 207 7.82 -11.41 -14.14
N GLU A 208 8.46 -10.76 -13.15
CA GLU A 208 9.53 -11.36 -12.36
C GLU A 208 9.06 -12.61 -11.60
N THR A 209 7.82 -12.60 -11.12
CA THR A 209 7.23 -13.76 -10.41
C THR A 209 7.06 -14.96 -11.35
N SER A 210 6.70 -14.73 -12.61
CA SER A 210 6.60 -15.80 -13.60
C SER A 210 7.95 -16.49 -13.86
N ARG A 211 9.06 -15.74 -13.78
CA ARG A 211 10.41 -16.31 -13.92
C ARG A 211 10.84 -17.13 -12.70
N PHE A 212 10.30 -16.78 -11.56
CA PHE A 212 10.56 -17.48 -10.29
C PHE A 212 9.73 -18.76 -10.15
N ALA A 213 8.52 -18.80 -10.72
CA ALA A 213 7.62 -19.96 -10.69
C ALA A 213 8.14 -21.12 -11.57
N ASP A 214 7.68 -22.33 -11.27
CA ASP A 214 7.98 -23.52 -12.08
C ASP A 214 7.16 -23.56 -13.36
N GLU A 215 5.93 -23.03 -13.30
CA GLU A 215 5.02 -22.89 -14.44
C GLU A 215 4.37 -21.51 -14.46
N HIS A 216 4.09 -21.00 -15.64
CA HIS A 216 3.33 -19.76 -15.84
C HIS A 216 2.19 -20.01 -16.80
N TRP A 217 0.96 -19.89 -16.32
CA TRP A 217 -0.25 -19.92 -17.13
C TRP A 217 -0.64 -18.50 -17.49
N GLN A 218 -0.42 -18.17 -18.76
CA GLN A 218 -0.77 -16.85 -19.27
C GLN A 218 -2.22 -16.85 -19.74
N ILE A 219 -3.11 -16.42 -18.87
CA ILE A 219 -4.54 -16.30 -19.14
C ILE A 219 -4.86 -15.02 -19.90
N ARG A 220 -6.02 -14.95 -20.56
CA ARG A 220 -6.54 -13.72 -21.15
C ARG A 220 -7.09 -12.82 -20.04
N VAL A 221 -6.92 -11.50 -20.18
CA VAL A 221 -7.51 -10.53 -19.26
C VAL A 221 -9.03 -10.73 -19.16
N GLY A 222 -9.56 -10.87 -17.96
CA GLY A 222 -10.98 -11.06 -17.69
C GLY A 222 -11.47 -12.51 -17.80
N THR A 223 -10.59 -13.51 -17.93
CA THR A 223 -10.97 -14.94 -18.01
C THR A 223 -10.72 -15.73 -16.74
N ASP A 224 -10.31 -15.09 -15.65
CA ASP A 224 -9.99 -15.77 -14.40
C ASP A 224 -11.10 -16.72 -13.90
N ALA A 225 -12.35 -16.34 -14.09
CA ALA A 225 -13.50 -17.18 -13.72
C ALA A 225 -13.70 -18.39 -14.65
N ALA A 226 -13.32 -18.27 -15.91
CA ALA A 226 -13.45 -19.35 -16.91
C ALA A 226 -12.38 -20.43 -16.69
N ASP A 227 -11.16 -20.03 -16.36
CA ASP A 227 -10.07 -20.98 -16.06
C ASP A 227 -10.35 -21.88 -14.87
N ARG A 228 -11.25 -21.48 -13.97
CA ARG A 228 -11.74 -22.32 -12.87
C ARG A 228 -12.61 -23.49 -13.33
N GLN A 229 -13.17 -23.46 -14.53
CA GLN A 229 -14.09 -24.50 -15.02
C GLN A 229 -13.39 -25.60 -15.84
N GLY A 230 -12.06 -25.56 -15.94
CA GLY A 230 -11.29 -26.69 -16.47
C GLY A 230 -11.42 -26.94 -17.98
N ASP A 231 -11.93 -25.97 -18.72
CA ASP A 231 -11.97 -26.09 -20.18
C ASP A 231 -10.62 -25.64 -20.76
N GLY A 232 -9.62 -26.49 -20.60
CA GLY A 232 -8.37 -26.45 -21.34
C GLY A 232 -8.65 -26.71 -22.83
N GLY A 233 -9.18 -25.72 -23.51
CA GLY A 233 -9.24 -25.69 -24.97
C GLY A 233 -7.92 -25.16 -25.52
N ALA A 234 -7.20 -25.98 -26.26
CA ALA A 234 -5.96 -25.77 -26.98
C ALA A 234 -5.93 -24.49 -27.85
#